data_664e7fd5d61f63d09f9ad52fdbbea243
#
_entry.id   664e7fd5d61f63d09f9ad52fdbbea243
#
_cell.length_a   1.000
_cell.length_b   1.000
_cell.length_c   1.000
_cell.angle_alpha   90.00
_cell.angle_beta   90.00
_cell.angle_gamma   90.00
#
_symmetry.space_group_name_H-M   'P 1'
#
loop_
_entity.id
_entity.type
_entity.pdbx_description
1 polymer ?
#
loop_
_entity_poly.entity_id
_entity_poly.type
_entity_poly.pdbx_seq_one_letter_code
_entity_poly.pdbx_strand_id
1 'polypeptide(L)' 'MRIIHMSDLHLTQDGSTIWGEDTREKFIIAIDMIKKMQDIDAILVSGDISNDGSFSSYIFADRLFSSTNIPTY' A
#
# COMPACT_ATOMS: atom_id res chain seq x y z
N MET A 1 0.20 18.14 -12.19
CA MET A 1 0.68 17.22 -11.14
C MET A 1 -0.41 16.22 -10.79
N ARG A 2 -0.08 14.96 -10.77
CA ARG A 2 -1.03 13.91 -10.37
C ARG A 2 -0.51 13.21 -9.12
N ILE A 3 -1.36 13.17 -8.10
CA ILE A 3 -1.02 12.56 -6.81
C ILE A 3 -2.05 11.49 -6.49
N ILE A 4 -1.57 10.31 -6.10
CA ILE A 4 -2.43 9.24 -5.61
C ILE A 4 -2.43 9.30 -4.08
N HIS A 5 -3.61 9.33 -3.49
CA HIS A 5 -3.77 9.30 -2.04
C HIS A 5 -4.30 7.93 -1.61
N MET A 6 -3.56 7.27 -0.75
CA MET A 6 -3.97 6.00 -0.16
C MET A 6 -4.10 6.17 1.34
N SER A 7 -5.14 5.63 1.92
CA SER A 7 -5.37 5.76 3.36
C SER A 7 -5.84 4.45 3.97
N ASP A 8 -5.48 4.26 5.24
CA ASP A 8 -5.97 3.16 6.07
C ASP A 8 -5.79 1.79 5.44
N LEU A 9 -4.54 1.46 5.09
CA LEU A 9 -4.22 0.19 4.44
C LEU A 9 -4.51 -1.03 5.32
N HIS A 10 -4.31 -0.89 6.63
CA HIS A 10 -4.57 -1.95 7.62
C HIS A 10 -3.96 -3.30 7.25
N LEU A 11 -2.70 -3.29 6.84
CA LEU A 11 -2.02 -4.52 6.44
C LEU A 11 -1.79 -5.45 7.63
N THR A 12 -1.86 -6.75 7.38
CA THR A 12 -1.61 -7.78 8.38
C THR A 12 -0.31 -8.51 8.07
N GLN A 13 0.22 -9.19 9.07
CA GLN A 13 1.56 -9.78 9.01
C GLN A 13 1.68 -10.89 7.95
N ASP A 14 0.70 -11.76 7.85
CA ASP A 14 0.80 -13.00 7.08
C ASP A 14 -0.40 -13.24 6.17
N GLY A 15 -1.07 -12.18 5.76
CA GLY A 15 -2.28 -12.32 4.94
C GLY A 15 -3.52 -12.68 5.73
N SER A 16 -3.48 -12.53 7.06
CA SER A 16 -4.68 -12.68 7.89
C SER A 16 -5.77 -11.74 7.40
N THR A 17 -7.01 -12.16 7.52
CA THR A 17 -8.12 -11.34 7.04
C THR A 17 -8.60 -10.38 8.13
N ILE A 18 -9.15 -9.23 7.68
CA ILE A 18 -9.86 -8.29 8.54
C ILE A 18 -11.29 -8.25 8.05
N TRP A 19 -12.21 -8.66 8.90
CA TRP A 19 -13.64 -8.75 8.54
C TRP A 19 -13.85 -9.54 7.23
N GLY A 20 -13.08 -10.64 7.08
CA GLY A 20 -13.19 -11.50 5.92
C GLY A 20 -12.48 -11.00 4.68
N GLU A 21 -11.70 -9.92 4.77
CA GLU A 21 -10.98 -9.36 3.63
C GLU A 21 -9.48 -9.51 3.79
N ASP A 22 -8.80 -9.90 2.71
CA ASP A 22 -7.34 -9.96 2.66
C ASP A 22 -6.82 -8.59 2.22
N THR A 23 -6.38 -7.79 3.18
CA THR A 23 -5.90 -6.43 2.91
C THR A 23 -4.59 -6.41 2.13
N ARG A 24 -3.75 -7.44 2.27
CA ARG A 24 -2.50 -7.52 1.51
C ARG A 24 -2.78 -7.74 0.03
N GLU A 25 -3.72 -8.61 -0.30
CA GLU A 25 -4.11 -8.84 -1.69
C GLU A 25 -4.69 -7.58 -2.31
N LYS A 26 -5.56 -6.88 -1.60
CA LYS A 26 -6.12 -5.62 -2.09
C LYS A 26 -5.04 -4.58 -2.34
N PHE A 27 -4.04 -4.52 -1.46
CA PHE A 27 -2.93 -3.59 -1.63
C PHE A 27 -2.11 -3.94 -2.87
N ILE A 28 -1.83 -5.21 -3.11
CA ILE A 28 -1.09 -5.66 -4.29
C ILE A 28 -1.83 -5.25 -5.56
N ILE A 29 -3.14 -5.45 -5.60
CA ILE A 29 -3.95 -5.07 -6.75
C ILE A 29 -3.90 -3.56 -6.99
N ALA A 30 -4.00 -2.77 -5.92
CA ALA A 30 -3.95 -1.31 -6.02
C ALA A 30 -2.59 -0.84 -6.56
N ILE A 31 -1.50 -1.43 -6.08
CA ILE A 31 -0.16 -1.08 -6.55
C ILE A 31 0.02 -1.46 -8.02
N ASP A 32 -0.48 -2.61 -8.44
CA ASP A 32 -0.43 -3.00 -9.85
C ASP A 32 -1.19 -2.01 -10.74
N MET A 33 -2.32 -1.51 -10.29
CA MET A 33 -3.07 -0.48 -11.01
C MET A 33 -2.27 0.81 -11.13
N ILE A 34 -1.61 1.23 -10.05
CA ILE A 34 -0.78 2.44 -10.05
C ILE A 34 0.38 2.30 -11.03
N LYS A 35 1.01 1.13 -11.10
CA LYS A 35 2.12 0.89 -12.04
C LYS A 35 1.70 1.05 -13.50
N LYS A 36 0.43 0.83 -13.81
CA LYS A 36 -0.10 0.97 -15.16
C LYS A 36 -0.52 2.39 -15.49
N MET A 37 -0.61 3.26 -14.49
CA MET A 37 -0.95 4.66 -14.70
C MET A 37 0.27 5.43 -15.17
N GLN A 38 0.03 6.50 -15.94
CA GLN A 38 1.09 7.39 -16.41
C GLN A 38 1.01 8.72 -15.70
N ASP A 39 2.17 9.40 -15.61
CA ASP A 39 2.26 10.76 -15.10
C ASP A 39 1.82 10.91 -13.64
N ILE A 40 2.14 9.91 -12.82
CA ILE A 40 1.93 10.01 -11.39
C ILE A 40 3.19 10.59 -10.75
N ASP A 41 3.05 11.73 -10.08
CA ASP A 41 4.18 12.46 -9.49
C ASP A 41 4.51 12.01 -8.06
N ALA A 42 3.50 11.61 -7.31
CA ALA A 42 3.70 11.21 -5.91
C ALA A 42 2.57 10.33 -5.41
N ILE A 43 2.87 9.55 -4.37
CA ILE A 43 1.89 8.78 -3.61
C ILE A 43 1.90 9.33 -2.19
N LEU A 44 0.73 9.71 -1.69
CA LEU A 44 0.55 10.11 -0.29
C LEU A 44 -0.13 8.98 0.46
N VAL A 45 0.44 8.60 1.60
CA VAL A 45 -0.13 7.56 2.45
C VAL A 45 -0.49 8.17 3.79
N SER A 46 -1.74 8.00 4.21
CA SER A 46 -2.20 8.50 5.50
C SER A 46 -2.94 7.41 6.25
N GLY A 47 -3.17 7.62 7.55
CA GLY A 47 -3.84 6.65 8.39
C GLY A 47 -2.96 5.45 8.74
N ASP A 48 -3.58 4.34 9.09
CA ASP A 48 -2.87 3.15 9.55
C ASP A 48 -2.39 2.30 8.39
N ILE A 49 -1.06 2.14 8.27
CA ILE A 49 -0.47 1.23 7.29
C ILE A 49 -0.62 -0.21 7.75
N SER A 50 -0.38 -0.47 9.02
CA SER A 50 -0.42 -1.83 9.58
C SER A 50 -1.54 -1.94 10.60
N ASN A 51 -2.35 -3.00 10.50
CA ASN A 51 -3.41 -3.25 11.46
C ASN A 51 -2.89 -3.83 12.77
N ASP A 52 -1.84 -4.64 12.70
CA ASP A 52 -1.28 -5.33 13.87
C ASP A 52 0.02 -4.72 14.37
N GLY A 53 0.50 -3.65 13.72
CA GLY A 53 1.77 -3.01 14.09
C GLY A 53 3.00 -3.86 13.80
N SER A 54 2.86 -4.93 13.03
CA SER A 54 3.98 -5.82 12.79
C SER A 54 5.02 -5.19 11.88
N PHE A 55 6.28 -5.51 12.14
CA PHE A 55 7.41 -5.03 11.34
C PHE A 55 7.30 -5.54 9.90
N SER A 56 6.84 -6.77 9.72
CA SER A 56 6.71 -7.36 8.38
C SER A 56 5.69 -6.64 7.52
N SER A 57 4.62 -6.09 8.10
CA SER A 57 3.63 -5.30 7.36
C SER A 57 4.25 -4.03 6.80
N TYR A 58 5.08 -3.35 7.58
CA TYR A 58 5.75 -2.13 7.13
C TYR A 58 6.77 -2.44 6.03
N ILE A 59 7.54 -3.52 6.17
CA ILE A 59 8.50 -3.94 5.13
C ILE A 59 7.76 -4.28 3.84
N PHE A 60 6.64 -4.97 3.93
CA PHE A 60 5.82 -5.33 2.79
C PHE A 60 5.34 -4.09 2.05
N ALA A 61 4.80 -3.11 2.79
CA ALA A 61 4.34 -1.86 2.20
C ALA A 61 5.49 -1.12 1.51
N ASP A 62 6.63 -1.00 2.17
CA ASP A 62 7.79 -0.31 1.63
C ASP A 62 8.27 -0.93 0.32
N ARG A 63 8.34 -2.26 0.26
CA ARG A 63 8.75 -2.96 -0.95
C ARG A 63 7.82 -2.70 -2.12
N LEU A 64 6.51 -2.71 -1.88
CA LEU A 64 5.55 -2.48 -2.94
C LEU A 64 5.56 -1.03 -3.41
N PHE A 65 5.66 -0.07 -2.50
CA PHE A 65 5.77 1.34 -2.88
C PHE A 65 7.05 1.60 -3.66
N SER A 66 8.18 1.02 -3.22
CA SER A 66 9.44 1.19 -3.93
C SER A 66 9.39 0.61 -5.34
N SER A 67 8.61 -0.44 -5.57
CA SER A 67 8.49 -1.06 -6.88
C SER A 67 7.80 -0.16 -7.90
N THR A 68 7.10 0.88 -7.47
CA THR A 68 6.46 1.82 -8.39
C THR A 68 7.42 2.85 -8.98
N ASN A 69 8.57 3.06 -8.35
CA ASN A 69 9.51 4.13 -8.68
C ASN A 69 8.90 5.54 -8.57
N ILE A 70 7.85 5.67 -7.79
CA ILE A 70 7.17 6.94 -7.56
C ILE A 70 7.46 7.39 -6.13
N PRO A 71 7.81 8.67 -5.89
CA PRO A 71 8.02 9.16 -4.53
C PRO A 71 6.80 8.92 -3.66
N THR A 72 7.00 8.36 -2.48
CA THR A 72 5.93 8.00 -1.55
C THR A 72 6.15 8.68 -0.21
N TYR A 73 5.12 9.31 0.32
CA TYR A 73 5.20 10.11 1.55
C TYR A 73 4.17 9.68 2.59
#